data_4fb2e00e8c8648f1fb7186733cd19bb3
#
_entry.id   4fb2e00e8c8648f1fb7186733cd19bb3
#
_cell.length_a   1.000
_cell.length_b   1.000
_cell.length_c   1.000
_cell.angle_alpha   90.00
_cell.angle_beta   90.00
_cell.angle_gamma   90.00
#
_symmetry.space_group_name_H-M   'P 1'
#
loop_
_entity.id
_entity.type
_entity.pdbx_description
1 polymer ?
#
loop_
_entity_poly.entity_id
_entity_poly.type
_entity_poly.pdbx_seq_one_letter_code
_entity_poly.pdbx_strand_id
1 'polypeptide(L)'
;LFIILFIFSILSAIAQKKKTYFDKATTVEVTSGSDSIQAMLDDYERIQLPPLSVFLESVYDHPSIKIYEAKKDEANAEMKVTKREWLDYFRVYGQYQYGRLVQLSSHETVEYPEYLTSLGSNQHTYSAGISVSIPFGDLFSRGQKVRARKARFRQLDYEYEISIEERKLKILEAYNNVLQALATLKAKSDAAALYNAQMKISEQDFINGKIDITTLAMERGRRSGAVISYQEGRATSVSYTHLTL
;
A
#
# COMPACT_ATOMS: atom_id res chain seq x y z
N LEU A 1 -24.42 10.17 28.01
CA LEU A 1 -23.97 11.56 28.12
C LEU A 1 -22.44 11.67 28.20
N PHE A 2 -21.75 10.81 28.98
CA PHE A 2 -20.28 10.83 29.15
C PHE A 2 -19.47 10.50 27.88
N ILE A 3 -19.98 9.64 27.00
CA ILE A 3 -19.31 9.23 25.76
C ILE A 3 -19.30 10.39 24.74
N ILE A 4 -20.36 11.18 24.67
CA ILE A 4 -20.48 12.33 23.75
C ILE A 4 -19.50 13.46 24.19
N LEU A 5 -19.31 13.69 25.48
CA LEU A 5 -18.36 14.65 26.01
C LEU A 5 -16.89 14.24 25.73
N PHE A 6 -16.60 12.93 25.74
CA PHE A 6 -15.26 12.42 25.45
C PHE A 6 -14.89 12.55 23.98
N ILE A 7 -15.87 12.32 23.07
CA ILE A 7 -15.67 12.51 21.61
C ILE A 7 -15.45 13.99 21.28
N PHE A 8 -16.16 14.91 21.95
CA PHE A 8 -15.99 16.34 21.71
C PHE A 8 -14.63 16.87 22.21
N SER A 9 -14.09 16.28 23.28
CA SER A 9 -12.75 16.59 23.80
C SER A 9 -11.64 16.14 22.83
N ILE A 10 -11.78 14.99 22.18
CA ILE A 10 -10.81 14.48 21.21
C ILE A 10 -10.83 15.31 19.93
N LEU A 11 -12.02 15.71 19.45
CA LEU A 11 -12.14 16.57 18.26
C LEU A 11 -11.51 17.96 18.47
N SER A 12 -11.67 18.55 19.66
CA SER A 12 -11.06 19.86 19.97
C SER A 12 -9.54 19.80 20.05
N ALA A 13 -8.96 18.70 20.57
CA ALA A 13 -7.51 18.49 20.63
C ALA A 13 -6.90 18.29 19.23
N ILE A 14 -7.61 17.65 18.30
CA ILE A 14 -7.17 17.47 16.91
C ILE A 14 -7.25 18.80 16.14
N ALA A 15 -8.27 19.62 16.38
CA ALA A 15 -8.42 20.94 15.77
C ALA A 15 -7.33 21.93 16.24
N GLN A 16 -6.96 21.91 17.52
CA GLN A 16 -5.87 22.73 18.04
C GLN A 16 -4.49 22.31 17.49
N LYS A 17 -4.25 21.01 17.33
CA LYS A 17 -2.98 20.52 16.74
C LYS A 17 -2.83 20.89 15.26
N LYS A 18 -3.94 21.01 14.52
CA LYS A 18 -3.94 21.44 13.12
C LYS A 18 -3.72 22.94 12.96
N LYS A 19 -4.16 23.75 13.92
CA LYS A 19 -3.98 25.21 13.89
C LYS A 19 -2.54 25.63 14.19
N THR A 20 -1.85 24.95 15.12
CA THR A 20 -0.43 25.21 15.42
C THR A 20 0.52 24.77 14.30
N TYR A 21 0.11 23.83 13.43
CA TYR A 21 0.91 23.42 12.28
C TYR A 21 0.80 24.42 11.11
N PHE A 22 -0.33 25.12 10.98
CA PHE A 22 -0.56 26.09 9.92
C PHE A 22 0.05 27.47 10.22
N ASP A 23 0.08 27.90 11.49
CA ASP A 23 0.66 29.20 11.90
C ASP A 23 2.21 29.21 11.84
N LYS A 24 2.87 28.04 11.77
CA LYS A 24 4.33 27.94 11.65
C LYS A 24 4.84 28.02 10.22
N ALA A 25 3.94 27.97 9.23
CA ALA A 25 4.28 27.95 7.79
C ALA A 25 4.14 29.30 7.08
N THR A 26 3.72 30.38 7.78
CA THR A 26 3.34 31.62 7.10
C THR A 26 4.02 32.89 7.70
N THR A 27 5.28 32.79 8.06
CA THR A 27 6.13 33.99 8.19
C THR A 27 7.26 33.89 7.18
N VAL A 28 6.95 34.15 5.94
CA VAL A 28 7.95 34.54 4.95
C VAL A 28 8.27 36.01 5.21
N GLU A 29 9.26 36.28 6.05
CA GLU A 29 9.89 37.58 6.09
C GLU A 29 10.53 37.88 4.76
N VAL A 30 10.02 38.91 4.06
CA VAL A 30 10.63 39.49 2.87
C VAL A 30 11.89 40.20 3.30
N THR A 31 12.97 39.46 3.51
CA THR A 31 14.29 40.02 3.71
C THR A 31 14.92 40.47 2.41
N SER A 32 15.63 41.58 2.49
CA SER A 32 16.35 42.30 1.44
C SER A 32 17.07 41.36 0.44
N GLY A 33 16.91 41.63 -0.86
CA GLY A 33 17.24 40.70 -1.97
C GLY A 33 18.71 40.25 -2.14
N SER A 34 19.64 40.62 -1.26
CA SER A 34 21.02 40.11 -1.25
C SER A 34 21.21 38.93 -0.31
N ASP A 35 20.53 38.94 0.84
CA ASP A 35 20.63 37.86 1.84
C ASP A 35 19.86 36.63 1.41
N SER A 36 18.80 36.81 0.60
CA SER A 36 17.99 35.69 0.10
C SER A 36 18.74 34.75 -0.85
N ILE A 37 19.71 35.26 -1.62
CA ILE A 37 20.47 34.46 -2.61
C ILE A 37 21.57 33.67 -1.91
N GLN A 38 22.24 34.26 -0.92
CA GLN A 38 23.21 33.56 -0.10
C GLN A 38 22.53 32.42 0.68
N ALA A 39 21.37 32.68 1.24
CA ALA A 39 20.55 31.65 1.90
C ALA A 39 20.07 30.54 0.92
N MET A 40 19.82 30.90 -0.33
CA MET A 40 19.46 29.93 -1.39
C MET A 40 20.61 29.01 -1.78
N LEU A 41 21.83 29.50 -1.80
CA LEU A 41 23.04 28.69 -2.05
C LEU A 41 23.36 27.79 -0.87
N ASP A 42 23.22 28.30 0.36
CA ASP A 42 23.44 27.54 1.58
C ASP A 42 22.43 26.40 1.77
N ASP A 43 21.16 26.59 1.37
CA ASP A 43 20.12 25.56 1.42
C ASP A 43 20.45 24.35 0.53
N TYR A 44 21.09 24.57 -0.61
CA TYR A 44 21.50 23.51 -1.52
C TYR A 44 22.65 22.66 -0.94
N GLU A 45 23.64 23.26 -0.29
CA GLU A 45 24.77 22.55 0.30
C GLU A 45 24.37 21.64 1.49
N ARG A 46 23.23 21.90 2.11
CA ARG A 46 22.70 21.11 3.22
C ARG A 46 21.97 19.85 2.80
N ILE A 47 21.58 19.71 1.51
CA ILE A 47 20.85 18.52 1.02
C ILE A 47 21.86 17.41 0.74
N GLN A 48 22.14 16.59 1.73
CA GLN A 48 22.92 15.36 1.56
C GLN A 48 21.96 14.18 1.39
N LEU A 49 21.94 13.59 0.20
CA LEU A 49 21.19 12.36 -0.01
C LEU A 49 21.92 11.19 0.67
N PRO A 50 21.19 10.32 1.39
CA PRO A 50 21.75 9.05 1.84
C PRO A 50 22.22 8.20 0.67
N PRO A 51 23.21 7.32 0.87
CA PRO A 51 23.66 6.43 -0.19
C PRO A 51 22.55 5.49 -0.64
N LEU A 52 22.51 5.14 -1.92
CA LEU A 52 21.50 4.28 -2.54
C LEU A 52 21.33 2.94 -1.82
N SER A 53 22.39 2.41 -1.21
CA SER A 53 22.36 1.14 -0.47
C SER A 53 21.30 1.13 0.65
N VAL A 54 21.14 2.24 1.38
CA VAL A 54 20.15 2.38 2.47
C VAL A 54 18.73 2.21 1.94
N PHE A 55 18.44 2.79 0.78
CA PHE A 55 17.13 2.66 0.15
C PHE A 55 16.89 1.26 -0.41
N LEU A 56 17.92 0.60 -0.94
CA LEU A 56 17.81 -0.77 -1.44
C LEU A 56 17.61 -1.80 -0.31
N GLU A 57 18.16 -1.57 0.86
CA GLU A 57 17.93 -2.42 2.03
C GLU A 57 16.49 -2.31 2.55
N SER A 58 15.89 -1.13 2.50
CA SER A 58 14.49 -0.91 2.94
C SER A 58 13.44 -1.63 2.08
N VAL A 59 13.82 -2.17 0.91
CA VAL A 59 12.92 -2.93 0.03
C VAL A 59 12.26 -4.08 0.76
N TYR A 60 13.01 -4.82 1.57
CA TYR A 60 12.52 -6.01 2.27
C TYR A 60 11.48 -5.71 3.35
N ASP A 61 11.52 -4.50 3.90
CA ASP A 61 10.57 -4.06 4.92
C ASP A 61 9.26 -3.50 4.34
N HIS A 62 9.23 -3.29 3.03
CA HIS A 62 8.07 -2.68 2.38
C HIS A 62 6.85 -3.60 2.39
N PRO A 63 5.63 -3.09 2.69
CA PRO A 63 4.40 -3.89 2.76
C PRO A 63 4.10 -4.71 1.49
N SER A 64 4.44 -4.19 0.29
CA SER A 64 4.24 -4.91 -0.97
C SER A 64 5.10 -6.18 -1.09
N ILE A 65 6.19 -6.28 -0.33
CA ILE A 65 7.04 -7.47 -0.27
C ILE A 65 6.55 -8.41 0.84
N LYS A 66 6.20 -7.87 2.01
CA LYS A 66 5.67 -8.65 3.14
C LYS A 66 4.38 -9.42 2.82
N ILE A 67 3.56 -8.92 1.89
CA ILE A 67 2.35 -9.63 1.45
C ILE A 67 2.67 -11.00 0.83
N TYR A 68 3.86 -11.19 0.25
CA TYR A 68 4.26 -12.47 -0.32
C TYR A 68 4.57 -13.52 0.74
N GLU A 69 4.99 -13.14 1.93
CA GLU A 69 5.15 -14.05 3.07
C GLU A 69 3.79 -14.63 3.45
N ALA A 70 2.77 -13.78 3.59
CA ALA A 70 1.41 -14.23 3.87
C ALA A 70 0.85 -15.14 2.75
N LYS A 71 1.10 -14.82 1.47
CA LYS A 71 0.70 -15.67 0.34
C LYS A 71 1.40 -17.02 0.34
N LYS A 72 2.68 -17.08 0.74
CA LYS A 72 3.42 -18.34 0.90
C LYS A 72 2.86 -19.19 2.04
N ASP A 73 2.50 -18.57 3.16
CA ASP A 73 1.87 -19.24 4.28
C ASP A 73 0.51 -19.81 3.89
N GLU A 74 -0.30 -19.05 3.16
CA GLU A 74 -1.58 -19.50 2.60
C GLU A 74 -1.38 -20.70 1.67
N ALA A 75 -0.49 -20.60 0.69
CA ALA A 75 -0.19 -21.69 -0.24
C ALA A 75 0.34 -22.95 0.47
N ASN A 76 1.13 -22.78 1.52
CA ASN A 76 1.62 -23.89 2.34
C ASN A 76 0.48 -24.55 3.14
N ALA A 77 -0.44 -23.74 3.70
CA ALA A 77 -1.63 -24.26 4.36
C ALA A 77 -2.53 -25.03 3.39
N GLU A 78 -2.81 -24.50 2.19
CA GLU A 78 -3.56 -25.18 1.14
C GLU A 78 -2.90 -26.52 0.71
N MET A 79 -1.57 -26.52 0.58
CA MET A 79 -0.85 -27.76 0.26
C MET A 79 -1.01 -28.81 1.38
N LYS A 80 -0.99 -28.39 2.65
CA LYS A 80 -1.22 -29.28 3.79
C LYS A 80 -2.65 -29.83 3.80
N VAL A 81 -3.64 -28.98 3.48
CA VAL A 81 -5.05 -29.40 3.34
C VAL A 81 -5.18 -30.43 2.23
N THR A 82 -4.66 -30.13 1.03
CA THR A 82 -4.72 -31.08 -0.12
C THR A 82 -4.06 -32.41 0.19
N LYS A 83 -2.96 -32.42 0.96
CA LYS A 83 -2.35 -33.67 1.42
C LYS A 83 -3.23 -34.47 2.36
N ARG A 84 -4.13 -33.83 3.10
CA ARG A 84 -5.01 -34.44 4.11
C ARG A 84 -6.43 -34.72 3.59
N GLU A 85 -6.78 -34.30 2.38
CA GLU A 85 -8.08 -34.53 1.73
C GLU A 85 -8.52 -36.01 1.76
N TRP A 86 -7.58 -36.94 1.85
CA TRP A 86 -7.90 -38.37 1.99
C TRP A 86 -8.68 -38.72 3.27
N LEU A 87 -8.59 -37.86 4.30
CA LEU A 87 -9.37 -38.04 5.54
C LEU A 87 -10.86 -37.84 5.29
N ASP A 88 -11.25 -37.06 4.27
CA ASP A 88 -12.62 -36.81 3.89
C ASP A 88 -13.32 -38.07 3.35
N TYR A 89 -12.56 -39.11 3.01
CA TYR A 89 -13.11 -40.39 2.61
C TYR A 89 -13.73 -41.15 3.80
N PHE A 90 -13.36 -40.80 5.02
CA PHE A 90 -13.85 -41.37 6.26
C PHE A 90 -14.87 -40.42 6.88
N ARG A 91 -16.11 -40.87 6.98
CA ARG A 91 -17.18 -40.10 7.61
C ARG A 91 -17.68 -40.86 8.82
N VAL A 92 -17.70 -40.19 9.96
CA VAL A 92 -18.36 -40.64 11.19
C VAL A 92 -19.68 -39.91 11.29
N TYR A 93 -20.76 -40.62 11.46
CA TYR A 93 -22.06 -40.01 11.66
C TYR A 93 -22.74 -40.58 12.91
N GLY A 94 -23.48 -39.71 13.60
CA GLY A 94 -24.37 -40.03 14.67
C GLY A 94 -25.70 -39.32 14.43
N GLN A 95 -26.81 -40.06 14.49
CA GLN A 95 -28.13 -39.51 14.33
C GLN A 95 -28.98 -39.91 15.52
N TYR A 96 -29.65 -38.95 16.10
CA TYR A 96 -30.71 -39.17 17.07
C TYR A 96 -32.02 -38.66 16.50
N GLN A 97 -33.04 -39.51 16.49
CA GLN A 97 -34.37 -39.17 16.03
C GLN A 97 -35.39 -39.49 17.12
N TYR A 98 -36.18 -38.49 17.48
CA TYR A 98 -37.31 -38.64 18.34
C TYR A 98 -38.59 -38.38 17.54
N GLY A 99 -39.50 -39.31 17.56
CA GLY A 99 -40.76 -39.17 16.81
C GLY A 99 -41.86 -40.11 17.31
N ARG A 100 -43.06 -39.80 16.93
CA ARG A 100 -44.21 -40.70 17.14
C ARG A 100 -44.44 -41.45 15.84
N LEU A 101 -44.15 -42.74 15.85
CA LEU A 101 -44.46 -43.62 14.74
C LEU A 101 -45.89 -44.11 14.89
N VAL A 102 -46.73 -43.81 13.90
CA VAL A 102 -48.04 -44.39 13.76
C VAL A 102 -47.98 -45.52 12.75
N GLN A 103 -47.98 -46.74 13.19
CA GLN A 103 -48.02 -47.91 12.31
C GLN A 103 -49.51 -48.24 12.07
N LEU A 104 -49.95 -48.04 10.83
CA LEU A 104 -51.26 -48.53 10.37
C LEU A 104 -51.09 -49.99 9.95
N SER A 105 -51.70 -50.89 10.72
CA SER A 105 -51.75 -52.29 10.34
C SER A 105 -53.20 -52.60 9.91
N SER A 106 -53.40 -52.93 8.67
CA SER A 106 -54.65 -53.47 8.17
C SER A 106 -54.67 -54.98 8.34
N HIS A 107 -55.58 -55.54 9.12
CA HIS A 107 -55.84 -56.96 9.20
C HIS A 107 -57.16 -57.23 8.44
N GLU A 108 -57.01 -57.92 7.34
CA GLU A 108 -58.17 -58.39 6.55
C GLU A 108 -58.35 -59.87 6.89
N THR A 109 -59.41 -60.17 7.66
CA THR A 109 -59.89 -61.52 7.88
C THR A 109 -61.30 -61.62 7.28
N VAL A 110 -61.56 -62.73 6.62
CA VAL A 110 -62.82 -63.03 5.84
C VAL A 110 -64.09 -62.92 6.61
N GLU A 111 -64.02 -62.74 7.94
CA GLU A 111 -65.20 -62.80 8.82
C GLU A 111 -65.56 -61.53 9.59
N TYR A 112 -64.67 -60.43 9.51
CA TYR A 112 -64.86 -59.18 10.18
C TYR A 112 -64.45 -57.99 9.34
N PRO A 113 -65.18 -56.83 9.46
CA PRO A 113 -64.81 -55.62 8.69
C PRO A 113 -63.47 -55.09 9.14
N GLU A 114 -62.80 -54.48 8.18
CA GLU A 114 -61.44 -53.89 8.29
C GLU A 114 -61.27 -53.00 9.53
N TYR A 115 -60.49 -53.42 10.48
CA TYR A 115 -60.13 -52.61 11.64
C TYR A 115 -58.73 -51.96 11.42
N LEU A 116 -58.78 -50.67 11.28
CA LEU A 116 -57.51 -49.85 11.27
C LEU A 116 -57.11 -49.63 12.73
N THR A 117 -56.15 -50.39 13.21
CA THR A 117 -55.54 -50.15 14.52
C THR A 117 -54.31 -49.27 14.38
N SER A 118 -54.42 -48.04 14.86
CA SER A 118 -53.27 -47.14 14.94
C SER A 118 -52.58 -47.30 16.31
N LEU A 119 -51.45 -47.97 16.32
CA LEU A 119 -50.57 -48.03 17.50
C LEU A 119 -49.56 -46.87 17.38
N GLY A 120 -49.84 -45.78 18.11
CA GLY A 120 -48.88 -44.70 18.24
C GLY A 120 -47.93 -44.95 19.40
N SER A 121 -46.69 -45.24 19.13
CA SER A 121 -45.66 -45.30 20.18
C SER A 121 -44.62 -44.19 19.99
N ASN A 122 -44.19 -43.57 21.08
CA ASN A 122 -43.05 -42.66 21.06
C ASN A 122 -41.79 -43.49 20.93
N GLN A 123 -41.01 -43.28 19.86
CA GLN A 123 -39.82 -44.02 19.57
C GLN A 123 -38.60 -43.11 19.57
N HIS A 124 -37.60 -43.56 20.27
CA HIS A 124 -36.23 -42.98 20.24
C HIS A 124 -35.35 -43.87 19.39
N THR A 125 -34.85 -43.33 18.28
CA THR A 125 -33.94 -44.05 17.39
C THR A 125 -32.57 -43.44 17.46
N TYR A 126 -31.58 -44.29 17.82
CA TYR A 126 -30.18 -43.89 17.81
C TYR A 126 -29.49 -44.68 16.68
N SER A 127 -28.79 -43.98 15.82
CA SER A 127 -27.90 -44.57 14.82
C SER A 127 -26.55 -43.93 14.85
N ALA A 128 -25.49 -44.74 14.87
CA ALA A 128 -24.14 -44.29 14.77
C ALA A 128 -23.41 -45.21 13.82
N GLY A 129 -22.52 -44.64 12.98
CA GLY A 129 -21.78 -45.45 12.02
C GLY A 129 -20.59 -44.72 11.47
N ILE A 130 -19.75 -45.53 10.83
CA ILE A 130 -18.58 -45.04 10.07
C ILE A 130 -18.81 -45.46 8.63
N SER A 131 -18.69 -44.50 7.69
CA SER A 131 -18.73 -44.79 6.25
C SER A 131 -17.39 -44.41 5.60
N VAL A 132 -16.96 -45.23 4.64
CA VAL A 132 -15.80 -44.95 3.80
C VAL A 132 -16.33 -44.81 2.36
N SER A 133 -16.09 -43.63 1.78
CA SER A 133 -16.50 -43.32 0.40
C SER A 133 -15.32 -42.77 -0.36
N ILE A 134 -14.76 -43.52 -1.28
CA ILE A 134 -13.57 -43.14 -2.06
C ILE A 134 -14.02 -42.84 -3.51
N PRO A 135 -14.02 -41.56 -3.96
CA PRO A 135 -14.30 -41.25 -5.34
C PRO A 135 -13.16 -41.76 -6.25
N PHE A 136 -13.49 -42.52 -7.28
CA PHE A 136 -12.48 -43.06 -8.22
C PHE A 136 -11.64 -41.97 -8.88
N GLY A 137 -12.24 -40.80 -9.17
CA GLY A 137 -11.53 -39.64 -9.71
C GLY A 137 -10.38 -39.17 -8.84
N ASP A 138 -10.54 -39.21 -7.53
CA ASP A 138 -9.50 -38.76 -6.60
C ASP A 138 -8.34 -39.73 -6.47
N LEU A 139 -8.55 -41.04 -6.64
CA LEU A 139 -7.48 -42.01 -6.65
C LEU A 139 -6.41 -41.73 -7.71
N PHE A 140 -6.84 -41.29 -8.89
CA PHE A 140 -5.94 -40.99 -10.00
C PHE A 140 -5.48 -39.52 -10.06
N SER A 141 -6.29 -38.59 -9.59
CA SER A 141 -6.02 -37.15 -9.71
C SER A 141 -5.23 -36.57 -8.51
N ARG A 142 -5.20 -37.25 -7.38
CA ARG A 142 -4.57 -36.76 -6.14
C ARG A 142 -3.09 -36.38 -6.31
N GLY A 143 -2.31 -37.20 -7.00
CA GLY A 143 -0.92 -36.92 -7.31
C GLY A 143 -0.75 -35.64 -8.12
N GLN A 144 -1.66 -35.38 -9.06
CA GLN A 144 -1.67 -34.17 -9.87
C GLN A 144 -2.09 -32.94 -9.07
N LYS A 145 -3.09 -33.05 -8.19
CA LYS A 145 -3.49 -31.98 -7.25
C LYS A 145 -2.31 -31.53 -6.40
N VAL A 146 -1.57 -32.45 -5.79
CA VAL A 146 -0.38 -32.14 -4.98
C VAL A 146 0.73 -31.51 -5.82
N ARG A 147 0.95 -31.99 -7.05
CA ARG A 147 1.92 -31.39 -7.99
C ARG A 147 1.53 -29.96 -8.37
N ALA A 148 0.25 -29.71 -8.62
CA ALA A 148 -0.27 -28.37 -8.94
C ALA A 148 -0.05 -27.39 -7.77
N ARG A 149 -0.34 -27.82 -6.53
CA ARG A 149 -0.08 -26.99 -5.34
C ARG A 149 1.42 -26.70 -5.14
N LYS A 150 2.28 -27.69 -5.40
CA LYS A 150 3.73 -27.48 -5.40
C LYS A 150 4.21 -26.51 -6.47
N ALA A 151 3.62 -26.56 -7.67
CA ALA A 151 3.92 -25.63 -8.75
C ALA A 151 3.49 -24.21 -8.38
N ARG A 152 2.31 -24.06 -7.76
CA ARG A 152 1.82 -22.75 -7.27
C ARG A 152 2.76 -22.15 -6.22
N PHE A 153 3.26 -22.95 -5.29
CA PHE A 153 4.23 -22.49 -4.29
C PHE A 153 5.51 -21.96 -4.95
N ARG A 154 6.07 -22.69 -5.93
CA ARG A 154 7.25 -22.22 -6.70
C ARG A 154 6.96 -20.96 -7.51
N GLN A 155 5.74 -20.85 -8.07
CA GLN A 155 5.33 -19.63 -8.77
C GLN A 155 5.36 -18.43 -7.84
N LEU A 156 4.87 -18.56 -6.59
CA LEU A 156 4.92 -17.48 -5.59
C LEU A 156 6.36 -17.11 -5.21
N ASP A 157 7.31 -18.07 -5.20
CA ASP A 157 8.73 -17.75 -4.98
C ASP A 157 9.28 -16.85 -6.09
N TYR A 158 8.98 -17.16 -7.36
CA TYR A 158 9.40 -16.32 -8.49
C TYR A 158 8.68 -14.98 -8.51
N GLU A 159 7.38 -14.93 -8.19
CA GLU A 159 6.63 -13.68 -8.09
C GLU A 159 7.22 -12.76 -7.00
N TYR A 160 7.67 -13.34 -5.89
CA TYR A 160 8.36 -12.62 -4.83
C TYR A 160 9.70 -12.03 -5.31
N GLU A 161 10.53 -12.81 -5.99
CA GLU A 161 11.81 -12.32 -6.55
C GLU A 161 11.58 -11.19 -7.56
N ILE A 162 10.65 -11.36 -8.50
CA ILE A 162 10.26 -10.33 -9.48
C ILE A 162 9.81 -9.05 -8.78
N SER A 163 8.97 -9.17 -7.74
CA SER A 163 8.49 -8.01 -6.99
C SER A 163 9.60 -7.24 -6.27
N ILE A 164 10.64 -7.94 -5.77
CA ILE A 164 11.83 -7.31 -5.20
C ILE A 164 12.60 -6.55 -6.28
N GLU A 165 12.82 -7.16 -7.44
CA GLU A 165 13.54 -6.51 -8.54
C GLU A 165 12.80 -5.29 -9.08
N GLU A 166 11.49 -5.39 -9.29
CA GLU A 166 10.66 -4.26 -9.71
C GLU A 166 10.71 -3.11 -8.68
N ARG A 167 10.71 -3.44 -7.39
CA ARG A 167 10.82 -2.42 -6.34
C ARG A 167 12.19 -1.77 -6.34
N LYS A 168 13.27 -2.55 -6.49
CA LYS A 168 14.62 -2.01 -6.62
C LYS A 168 14.77 -1.08 -7.82
N LEU A 169 14.19 -1.43 -8.96
CA LEU A 169 14.20 -0.59 -10.16
C LEU A 169 13.45 0.73 -9.92
N LYS A 170 12.29 0.70 -9.28
CA LYS A 170 11.54 1.92 -8.92
C LYS A 170 12.34 2.83 -7.99
N ILE A 171 13.03 2.26 -7.00
CA ILE A 171 13.89 3.03 -6.09
C ILE A 171 15.06 3.64 -6.86
N LEU A 172 15.71 2.89 -7.75
CA LEU A 172 16.80 3.39 -8.57
C LEU A 172 16.35 4.54 -9.48
N GLU A 173 15.19 4.39 -10.13
CA GLU A 173 14.60 5.44 -10.96
C GLU A 173 14.32 6.71 -10.15
N ALA A 174 13.65 6.54 -8.99
CA ALA A 174 13.34 7.65 -8.10
C ALA A 174 14.60 8.35 -7.58
N TYR A 175 15.63 7.59 -7.20
CA TYR A 175 16.91 8.12 -6.75
C TYR A 175 17.61 8.92 -7.86
N ASN A 176 17.63 8.40 -9.08
CA ASN A 176 18.19 9.12 -10.24
C ASN A 176 17.42 10.41 -10.55
N ASN A 177 16.09 10.39 -10.44
CA ASN A 177 15.25 11.58 -10.63
C ASN A 177 15.57 12.66 -9.59
N VAL A 178 15.81 12.29 -8.33
CA VAL A 178 16.24 13.22 -7.28
C VAL A 178 17.63 13.79 -7.59
N LEU A 179 18.59 12.95 -7.98
CA LEU A 179 19.94 13.41 -8.36
C LEU A 179 19.88 14.40 -9.53
N GLN A 180 19.10 14.09 -10.55
CA GLN A 180 18.91 14.97 -11.71
C GLN A 180 18.26 16.30 -11.30
N ALA A 181 17.24 16.26 -10.45
CA ALA A 181 16.57 17.45 -9.96
C ALA A 181 17.51 18.33 -9.14
N LEU A 182 18.37 17.75 -8.29
CA LEU A 182 19.37 18.47 -7.51
C LEU A 182 20.45 19.10 -8.42
N ALA A 183 20.96 18.37 -9.42
CA ALA A 183 21.92 18.91 -10.38
C ALA A 183 21.33 20.07 -11.18
N THR A 184 20.08 19.93 -11.62
CA THR A 184 19.34 21.00 -12.31
C THR A 184 19.12 22.21 -11.41
N LEU A 185 18.77 21.99 -10.14
CA LEU A 185 18.56 23.05 -9.17
C LEU A 185 19.85 23.84 -8.95
N LYS A 186 21.00 23.16 -8.86
CA LYS A 186 22.32 23.81 -8.77
C LYS A 186 22.59 24.74 -9.95
N ALA A 187 22.42 24.23 -11.16
CA ALA A 187 22.63 25.04 -12.38
C ALA A 187 21.70 26.27 -12.43
N LYS A 188 20.42 26.10 -12.01
CA LYS A 188 19.45 27.20 -11.93
C LYS A 188 19.81 28.20 -10.83
N SER A 189 20.35 27.76 -9.70
CA SER A 189 20.84 28.60 -8.61
C SER A 189 22.02 29.46 -9.08
N ASP A 190 23.01 28.83 -9.73
CA ASP A 190 24.18 29.53 -10.27
C ASP A 190 23.77 30.59 -11.31
N ALA A 191 22.83 30.26 -12.19
CA ALA A 191 22.28 31.20 -13.17
C ALA A 191 21.54 32.37 -12.49
N ALA A 192 20.74 32.13 -11.47
CA ALA A 192 20.03 33.17 -10.74
C ALA A 192 21.01 34.09 -10.00
N ALA A 193 22.06 33.54 -9.39
CA ALA A 193 23.13 34.31 -8.77
C ALA A 193 23.87 35.21 -9.76
N LEU A 194 24.25 34.65 -10.94
CA LEU A 194 24.92 35.39 -12.00
C LEU A 194 24.08 36.56 -12.53
N TYR A 195 22.81 36.30 -12.90
CA TYR A 195 21.91 37.37 -13.39
C TYR A 195 21.60 38.41 -12.31
N ASN A 196 21.58 38.06 -11.04
CA ASN A 196 21.43 39.01 -9.96
C ASN A 196 22.67 39.92 -9.80
N ALA A 197 23.88 39.36 -9.94
CA ALA A 197 25.13 40.15 -9.96
C ALA A 197 25.16 41.06 -11.19
N GLN A 198 24.84 40.55 -12.38
CA GLN A 198 24.77 41.33 -13.61
C GLN A 198 23.78 42.50 -13.51
N MET A 199 22.60 42.25 -12.87
CA MET A 199 21.60 43.31 -12.69
C MET A 199 22.13 44.46 -11.84
N LYS A 200 22.92 44.19 -10.79
CA LYS A 200 23.53 45.24 -9.94
C LYS A 200 24.50 46.12 -10.76
N ILE A 201 25.27 45.48 -11.65
CA ILE A 201 26.18 46.20 -12.55
C ILE A 201 25.37 47.06 -13.53
N SER A 202 24.34 46.52 -14.16
CA SER A 202 23.47 47.24 -15.11
C SER A 202 22.73 48.42 -14.44
N GLU A 203 22.28 48.28 -13.20
CA GLU A 203 21.70 49.36 -12.42
C GLU A 203 22.71 50.52 -12.22
N GLN A 204 23.95 50.20 -11.90
CA GLN A 204 25.02 51.19 -11.74
C GLN A 204 25.35 51.88 -13.08
N ASP A 205 25.44 51.11 -14.17
CA ASP A 205 25.72 51.67 -15.51
C ASP A 205 24.58 52.55 -16.03
N PHE A 206 23.33 52.21 -15.68
CA PHE A 206 22.18 53.09 -15.99
C PHE A 206 22.25 54.42 -15.21
N ILE A 207 22.57 54.37 -13.90
CA ILE A 207 22.77 55.60 -13.10
C ILE A 207 23.87 56.48 -13.67
N ASN A 208 24.95 55.85 -14.18
CA ASN A 208 26.06 56.53 -14.82
C ASN A 208 25.80 56.97 -16.27
N GLY A 209 24.59 56.75 -16.80
CA GLY A 209 24.19 57.10 -18.17
C GLY A 209 24.84 56.30 -19.30
N LYS A 210 25.43 55.12 -18.98
CA LYS A 210 26.11 54.25 -19.96
C LYS A 210 25.18 53.34 -20.75
N ILE A 211 24.03 53.01 -20.18
CA ILE A 211 22.97 52.22 -20.82
C ILE A 211 21.63 52.90 -20.76
N ASP A 212 20.75 52.56 -21.71
CA ASP A 212 19.40 53.09 -21.80
C ASP A 212 18.39 52.28 -20.94
N ILE A 213 17.20 52.80 -20.78
CA ILE A 213 16.12 52.19 -20.01
C ILE A 213 15.67 50.85 -20.61
N THR A 214 15.74 50.72 -21.95
CA THR A 214 15.36 49.48 -22.67
C THR A 214 16.29 48.36 -22.33
N THR A 215 17.58 48.63 -22.31
CA THR A 215 18.62 47.66 -21.91
C THR A 215 18.47 47.22 -20.46
N LEU A 216 18.21 48.19 -19.55
CA LEU A 216 17.96 47.90 -18.14
C LEU A 216 16.70 47.02 -17.95
N ALA A 217 15.63 47.32 -18.71
CA ALA A 217 14.40 46.53 -18.65
C ALA A 217 14.61 45.09 -19.14
N MET A 218 15.42 44.86 -20.19
CA MET A 218 15.78 43.55 -20.67
C MET A 218 16.59 42.75 -19.62
N GLU A 219 17.58 43.39 -18.99
CA GLU A 219 18.37 42.73 -17.92
C GLU A 219 17.51 42.36 -16.70
N ARG A 220 16.57 43.23 -16.32
CA ARG A 220 15.58 42.94 -15.26
C ARG A 220 14.68 41.78 -15.63
N GLY A 221 14.24 41.66 -16.88
CA GLY A 221 13.49 40.53 -17.41
C GLY A 221 14.28 39.21 -17.30
N ARG A 222 15.56 39.20 -17.70
CA ARG A 222 16.44 38.05 -17.60
C ARG A 222 16.65 37.57 -16.16
N ARG A 223 16.92 38.51 -15.23
CA ARG A 223 17.00 38.22 -13.80
C ARG A 223 15.68 37.61 -13.27
N SER A 224 14.54 38.19 -13.59
CA SER A 224 13.24 37.70 -13.14
C SER A 224 12.98 36.27 -13.64
N GLY A 225 13.28 35.99 -14.92
CA GLY A 225 13.16 34.65 -15.50
C GLY A 225 14.04 33.62 -14.81
N ALA A 226 15.30 33.99 -14.49
CA ALA A 226 16.21 33.09 -13.77
C ALA A 226 15.75 32.78 -12.35
N VAL A 227 15.25 33.79 -11.63
CA VAL A 227 14.69 33.60 -10.26
C VAL A 227 13.46 32.70 -10.28
N ILE A 228 12.53 32.92 -11.22
CA ILE A 228 11.35 32.07 -11.39
C ILE A 228 11.76 30.64 -11.67
N SER A 229 12.69 30.42 -12.63
CA SER A 229 13.20 29.09 -12.97
C SER A 229 13.85 28.39 -11.79
N TYR A 230 14.58 29.11 -10.93
CA TYR A 230 15.13 28.57 -9.70
C TYR A 230 14.02 28.12 -8.73
N GLN A 231 12.98 28.93 -8.50
CA GLN A 231 11.88 28.58 -7.61
C GLN A 231 11.11 27.34 -8.11
N GLU A 232 10.89 27.22 -9.42
CA GLU A 232 10.32 26.03 -10.05
C GLU A 232 11.20 24.80 -9.83
N GLY A 233 12.51 24.94 -10.01
CA GLY A 233 13.48 23.85 -9.75
C GLY A 233 13.45 23.41 -8.28
N ARG A 234 13.34 24.35 -7.35
CA ARG A 234 13.23 24.08 -5.92
C ARG A 234 11.94 23.31 -5.59
N ALA A 235 10.81 23.76 -6.10
CA ALA A 235 9.54 23.06 -5.90
C ALA A 235 9.57 21.64 -6.47
N THR A 236 10.18 21.43 -7.64
CA THR A 236 10.34 20.13 -8.28
C THR A 236 11.22 19.20 -7.43
N SER A 237 12.34 19.69 -6.92
CA SER A 237 13.25 18.88 -6.11
C SER A 237 12.62 18.46 -4.78
N VAL A 238 11.85 19.34 -4.13
CA VAL A 238 11.09 19.02 -2.92
C VAL A 238 10.01 17.97 -3.20
N SER A 239 9.32 18.10 -4.35
CA SER A 239 8.30 17.10 -4.75
C SER A 239 8.91 15.72 -4.92
N TYR A 240 10.05 15.58 -5.57
CA TYR A 240 10.71 14.29 -5.74
C TYR A 240 11.21 13.69 -4.41
N THR A 241 11.71 14.49 -3.50
CA THR A 241 12.15 13.99 -2.18
C THR A 241 10.99 13.51 -1.30
N HIS A 242 9.79 14.11 -1.41
CA HIS A 242 8.61 13.70 -0.63
C HIS A 242 7.85 12.51 -1.22
N LEU A 243 7.91 12.28 -2.53
CA LEU A 243 7.22 11.17 -3.21
C LEU A 243 7.99 9.84 -3.13
N THR A 244 9.25 9.88 -2.75
CA THR A 244 10.16 8.71 -2.75
C THR A 244 10.45 8.13 -1.37
N LEU A 245 10.05 8.82 -0.32
CA LEU A 245 10.15 8.37 1.09
C LEU A 245 8.79 7.90 1.61
#